data_44b2bcc782ceb0758220d7535f808c9f
#
_entry.id   44b2bcc782ceb0758220d7535f808c9f
#
_cell.length_a   1.000
_cell.length_b   1.000
_cell.length_c   1.000
_cell.angle_alpha   90.00
_cell.angle_beta   90.00
_cell.angle_gamma   90.00
#
_symmetry.space_group_name_H-M   'P 1'
#
loop_
_entity.id
_entity.type
_entity.pdbx_description
1 polymer ?
#
loop_
_entity_poly.entity_id
_entity_poly.type
_entity_poly.pdbx_seq_one_letter_code
_entity_poly.pdbx_strand_id
1 'polypeptide(L)'
;RNRYYYRQGSDSLWCVGHENATFYIDYARPELLLRYPFAYGDSLTSRFEGAGRYGQRIPLFVGGTTTVTADAEGELRLPGETFGNALRVHTARRYVRICKDSLSVSVDTYAWFVPQNRYPVFESETSTLHGTQVDTILSAVSFYYPPDYLSGESDRSADDESIEEEILPIENVFTEAEYLPNPVESDLTIKYKLTRSASVWFTLHSSAGICLRRTPSREEDEGEYSVLVPMSGLMPGVY
;
A
#
# COMPACT_ATOMS: atom_id res chain seq x y z
N ARG A 1 -1.84 -3.27 -8.40
CA ARG A 1 -0.68 -2.61 -7.80
C ARG A 1 -0.99 -1.13 -7.63
N ASN A 2 -0.77 -0.55 -6.43
CA ASN A 2 -0.85 0.89 -6.22
C ASN A 2 0.49 1.52 -6.59
N ARG A 3 0.44 2.70 -7.24
CA ARG A 3 1.60 3.54 -7.53
C ARG A 3 1.36 4.91 -6.94
N TYR A 4 2.35 5.45 -6.24
CA TYR A 4 2.35 6.80 -5.69
C TYR A 4 3.44 7.62 -6.37
N TYR A 5 3.13 8.86 -6.68
CA TYR A 5 4.04 9.80 -7.31
C TYR A 5 4.49 10.83 -6.30
N TYR A 6 5.80 10.93 -6.14
CA TYR A 6 6.41 11.82 -5.16
C TYR A 6 7.25 12.88 -5.83
N ARG A 7 7.30 14.06 -5.19
CA ARG A 7 8.24 15.13 -5.50
C ARG A 7 9.05 15.42 -4.24
N GLN A 8 10.35 15.25 -4.33
CA GLN A 8 11.28 15.56 -3.27
C GLN A 8 11.83 16.97 -3.48
N GLY A 9 11.73 17.83 -2.46
CA GLY A 9 12.45 19.09 -2.33
C GLY A 9 13.72 18.92 -1.51
N SER A 10 14.44 20.02 -1.28
CA SER A 10 15.64 20.05 -0.42
C SER A 10 15.31 19.71 1.05
N ASP A 11 14.11 20.05 1.49
CA ASP A 11 13.67 19.95 2.90
C ASP A 11 12.30 19.29 3.06
N SER A 12 11.72 18.73 1.99
CA SER A 12 10.33 18.29 2.01
C SER A 12 10.05 17.17 1.02
N LEU A 13 9.10 16.32 1.37
CA LEU A 13 8.55 15.23 0.55
C LEU A 13 7.06 15.49 0.31
N TRP A 14 6.66 15.50 -0.94
CA TRP A 14 5.30 15.75 -1.39
C TRP A 14 4.76 14.55 -2.18
N CYS A 15 3.52 14.14 -1.92
CA CYS A 15 2.78 13.29 -2.83
C CYS A 15 2.05 14.18 -3.84
N VAL A 16 2.27 13.92 -5.13
CA VAL A 16 1.68 14.70 -6.23
C VAL A 16 0.55 13.95 -6.94
N GLY A 17 0.35 12.68 -6.61
CA GLY A 17 -0.72 11.86 -7.16
C GLY A 17 -0.55 10.39 -6.87
N HIS A 18 -1.55 9.60 -7.21
CA HIS A 18 -1.47 8.15 -7.14
C HIS A 18 -2.44 7.49 -8.12
N GLU A 19 -2.13 6.25 -8.48
CA GLU A 19 -2.96 5.42 -9.35
C GLU A 19 -2.97 3.95 -8.93
N ASN A 20 -3.99 3.25 -9.36
CA ASN A 20 -4.06 1.80 -9.36
C ASN A 20 -4.81 1.30 -10.60
N ALA A 21 -5.14 0.01 -10.66
CA ALA A 21 -5.87 -0.57 -11.79
C ALA A 21 -7.26 0.06 -12.03
N THR A 22 -7.83 0.70 -11.01
CA THR A 22 -9.21 1.18 -11.03
C THR A 22 -9.33 2.69 -11.18
N PHE A 23 -8.37 3.45 -10.65
CA PHE A 23 -8.41 4.91 -10.69
C PHE A 23 -7.03 5.53 -10.75
N TYR A 24 -6.99 6.79 -11.20
CA TYR A 24 -5.85 7.67 -11.04
C TYR A 24 -6.29 9.01 -10.48
N ILE A 25 -5.42 9.68 -9.74
CA ILE A 25 -5.62 11.01 -9.16
C ILE A 25 -4.32 11.81 -9.27
N ASP A 26 -4.43 13.00 -9.86
CA ASP A 26 -3.39 14.04 -9.81
C ASP A 26 -3.75 15.06 -8.75
N TYR A 27 -2.79 15.45 -7.92
CA TYR A 27 -2.99 16.46 -6.90
C TYR A 27 -2.67 17.86 -7.42
N ALA A 28 -3.70 18.61 -7.75
CA ALA A 28 -3.58 20.03 -8.07
C ALA A 28 -3.00 20.82 -6.88
N ARG A 29 -3.32 20.39 -5.66
CA ARG A 29 -2.68 20.81 -4.42
C ARG A 29 -1.98 19.58 -3.81
N PRO A 30 -0.65 19.47 -3.96
CA PRO A 30 0.12 18.34 -3.45
C PRO A 30 0.00 18.18 -1.94
N GLU A 31 0.05 16.93 -1.49
CA GLU A 31 0.04 16.57 -0.08
C GLU A 31 1.48 16.61 0.47
N LEU A 32 1.75 17.46 1.44
CA LEU A 32 3.03 17.46 2.15
C LEU A 32 3.04 16.30 3.13
N LEU A 33 3.93 15.35 2.90
CA LEU A 33 4.07 14.14 3.72
C LEU A 33 5.10 14.31 4.84
N LEU A 34 6.19 15.02 4.56
CA LEU A 34 7.26 15.18 5.54
C LEU A 34 8.09 16.43 5.22
N ARG A 35 8.63 17.03 6.28
CA ARG A 35 9.62 18.11 6.21
C ARG A 35 10.86 17.69 6.98
N TYR A 36 12.04 18.00 6.46
CA TYR A 36 13.32 17.64 7.06
C TYR A 36 14.06 18.88 7.59
N PRO A 37 14.76 18.81 8.71
CA PRO A 37 14.77 17.69 9.66
C PRO A 37 13.43 17.53 10.37
N PHE A 38 13.11 16.33 10.86
CA PHE A 38 11.90 16.02 11.59
C PHE A 38 12.25 15.22 12.85
N ALA A 39 11.92 15.73 14.01
CA ALA A 39 12.32 15.20 15.31
C ALA A 39 11.12 15.03 16.24
N TYR A 40 11.31 14.31 17.33
CA TYR A 40 10.27 14.15 18.36
C TYR A 40 9.66 15.48 18.80
N GLY A 41 8.34 15.53 18.82
CA GLY A 41 7.56 16.73 19.13
C GLY A 41 7.23 17.60 17.93
N ASP A 42 7.84 17.38 16.76
CA ASP A 42 7.49 18.11 15.56
C ASP A 42 6.12 17.69 15.03
N SER A 43 5.42 18.66 14.47
CA SER A 43 4.14 18.42 13.82
C SER A 43 3.98 19.35 12.62
N LEU A 44 3.35 18.84 11.56
CA LEU A 44 2.98 19.62 10.39
C LEU A 44 1.56 19.25 9.94
N THR A 45 0.85 20.20 9.36
CA THR A 45 -0.45 19.97 8.76
C THR A 45 -0.49 20.57 7.36
N SER A 46 -0.98 19.79 6.42
CA SER A 46 -1.16 20.22 5.03
C SER A 46 -2.57 19.91 4.54
N ARG A 47 -3.04 20.71 3.58
CA ARG A 47 -4.24 20.41 2.81
C ARG A 47 -3.84 19.90 1.44
N PHE A 48 -4.58 18.96 0.92
CA PHE A 48 -4.40 18.46 -0.43
C PHE A 48 -5.73 18.39 -1.17
N GLU A 49 -5.68 18.54 -2.47
CA GLU A 49 -6.82 18.44 -3.37
C GLU A 49 -6.37 17.82 -4.68
N GLY A 50 -7.16 16.90 -5.21
CA GLY A 50 -6.86 16.23 -6.44
C GLY A 50 -8.09 15.87 -7.23
N ALA A 51 -7.87 15.66 -8.51
CA ALA A 51 -8.88 15.20 -9.45
C ALA A 51 -8.32 14.08 -10.32
N GLY A 52 -9.21 13.22 -10.77
CA GLY A 52 -8.85 12.10 -11.60
C GLY A 52 -10.06 11.38 -12.16
N ARG A 53 -9.92 10.09 -12.39
CA ARG A 53 -10.98 9.26 -12.96
C ARG A 53 -11.03 7.89 -12.31
N TYR A 54 -12.23 7.39 -12.11
CA TYR A 54 -12.51 6.02 -11.73
C TYR A 54 -12.97 5.23 -12.96
N GLY A 55 -12.39 4.07 -13.23
CA GLY A 55 -12.69 3.25 -14.40
C GLY A 55 -12.55 4.01 -15.73
N GLN A 56 -11.59 4.96 -15.81
CA GLN A 56 -11.29 5.82 -16.96
C GLN A 56 -12.42 6.77 -17.40
N ARG A 57 -13.63 6.65 -16.86
CA ARG A 57 -14.83 7.39 -17.34
C ARG A 57 -15.46 8.31 -16.30
N ILE A 58 -15.48 7.91 -15.05
CA ILE A 58 -16.21 8.62 -14.00
C ILE A 58 -15.27 9.62 -13.34
N PRO A 59 -15.64 10.93 -13.30
CA PRO A 59 -14.83 11.91 -12.58
C PRO A 59 -14.68 11.53 -11.11
N LEU A 60 -13.47 11.71 -10.58
CA LEU A 60 -13.12 11.42 -9.21
C LEU A 60 -12.42 12.65 -8.62
N PHE A 61 -12.89 13.10 -7.46
CA PHE A 61 -12.30 14.20 -6.71
C PHE A 61 -11.92 13.71 -5.32
N VAL A 62 -10.83 14.24 -4.80
CA VAL A 62 -10.39 13.99 -3.45
C VAL A 62 -9.89 15.28 -2.84
N GLY A 63 -10.19 15.51 -1.58
CA GLY A 63 -9.68 16.66 -0.87
C GLY A 63 -9.74 16.43 0.63
N GLY A 64 -8.70 16.92 1.31
CA GLY A 64 -8.60 16.69 2.74
C GLY A 64 -7.43 17.37 3.41
N THR A 65 -7.12 16.85 4.58
CA THR A 65 -6.05 17.33 5.45
C THR A 65 -5.22 16.16 5.91
N THR A 66 -3.90 16.33 5.91
CA THR A 66 -2.93 15.41 6.49
C THR A 66 -2.20 16.11 7.62
N THR A 67 -2.19 15.50 8.80
CA THR A 67 -1.39 15.93 9.95
C THR A 67 -0.34 14.85 10.21
N VAL A 68 0.92 15.25 10.26
CA VAL A 68 2.04 14.36 10.53
C VAL A 68 2.70 14.83 11.83
N THR A 69 2.88 13.92 12.77
CA THR A 69 3.42 14.23 14.11
C THR A 69 4.45 13.16 14.49
N ALA A 70 5.63 13.58 14.91
CA ALA A 70 6.60 12.71 15.58
C ALA A 70 6.20 12.61 17.05
N ASP A 71 5.36 11.62 17.38
CA ASP A 71 4.62 11.54 18.64
C ASP A 71 5.27 10.66 19.71
N ALA A 72 6.31 9.89 19.35
CA ALA A 72 7.08 9.12 20.31
C ALA A 72 8.51 8.88 19.81
N GLU A 73 9.43 8.77 20.77
CA GLU A 73 10.80 8.26 20.53
C GLU A 73 11.20 7.26 21.62
N GLY A 74 12.08 6.32 21.29
CA GLY A 74 12.54 5.34 22.25
C GLY A 74 12.97 4.02 21.64
N GLU A 75 12.75 2.93 22.35
CA GLU A 75 13.11 1.58 21.93
C GLU A 75 11.90 0.91 21.25
N LEU A 76 12.09 0.43 20.02
CA LEU A 76 11.11 -0.39 19.30
C LEU A 76 11.48 -1.87 19.49
N ARG A 77 10.58 -2.63 20.08
CA ARG A 77 10.72 -4.08 20.26
C ARG A 77 9.80 -4.82 19.32
N LEU A 78 10.38 -5.60 18.44
CA LEU A 78 9.66 -6.50 17.52
C LEU A 78 10.02 -7.96 17.87
N PRO A 79 9.23 -8.94 17.45
CA PRO A 79 9.59 -10.35 17.64
C PRO A 79 10.94 -10.65 17.01
N GLY A 80 11.92 -11.01 17.83
CA GLY A 80 13.27 -11.36 17.40
C GLY A 80 14.25 -10.19 17.25
N GLU A 81 13.80 -8.94 17.37
CA GLU A 81 14.66 -7.79 17.12
C GLU A 81 14.28 -6.56 17.98
N THR A 82 15.29 -5.79 18.38
CA THR A 82 15.10 -4.56 19.17
C THR A 82 15.92 -3.43 18.57
N PHE A 83 15.28 -2.30 18.31
CA PHE A 83 15.87 -1.10 17.73
C PHE A 83 15.90 0.02 18.76
N GLY A 84 17.09 0.57 19.03
CA GLY A 84 17.24 1.78 19.84
C GLY A 84 16.98 3.05 19.04
N ASN A 85 16.62 4.13 19.74
CA ASN A 85 16.43 5.46 19.16
C ASN A 85 15.43 5.49 17.99
N ALA A 86 14.39 4.67 18.06
CA ALA A 86 13.32 4.69 17.07
C ALA A 86 12.43 5.93 17.25
N LEU A 87 12.15 6.62 16.16
CA LEU A 87 11.19 7.72 16.09
C LEU A 87 9.88 7.20 15.52
N ARG A 88 8.76 7.34 16.25
CA ARG A 88 7.44 7.06 15.73
C ARG A 88 6.84 8.31 15.10
N VAL A 89 6.40 8.18 13.87
CA VAL A 89 5.69 9.22 13.13
C VAL A 89 4.25 8.77 12.91
N HIS A 90 3.30 9.52 13.45
CA HIS A 90 1.88 9.34 13.23
C HIS A 90 1.42 10.26 12.10
N THR A 91 0.84 9.69 11.05
CA THR A 91 0.20 10.41 9.95
C THR A 91 -1.31 10.20 10.03
N ALA A 92 -2.02 11.28 10.33
CA ALA A 92 -3.48 11.30 10.37
C ALA A 92 -4.01 12.00 9.11
N ARG A 93 -4.55 11.23 8.19
CA ARG A 93 -5.13 11.70 6.93
C ARG A 93 -6.64 11.63 7.00
N ARG A 94 -7.31 12.76 6.75
CA ARG A 94 -8.77 12.91 6.79
C ARG A 94 -9.21 13.53 5.47
N TYR A 95 -10.03 12.82 4.70
CA TYR A 95 -10.39 13.30 3.36
C TYR A 95 -11.79 12.87 2.93
N VAL A 96 -12.33 13.60 1.99
CA VAL A 96 -13.55 13.25 1.27
C VAL A 96 -13.18 12.82 -0.14
N ARG A 97 -13.74 11.72 -0.57
CA ARG A 97 -13.65 11.22 -1.94
C ARG A 97 -15.03 11.32 -2.58
N ILE A 98 -15.12 12.02 -3.71
CA ILE A 98 -16.36 12.21 -4.48
C ILE A 98 -16.20 11.52 -5.82
N CYS A 99 -17.07 10.56 -6.09
CA CYS A 99 -17.19 9.87 -7.37
C CYS A 99 -18.65 9.94 -7.82
N LYS A 100 -19.43 8.91 -7.61
CA LYS A 100 -20.91 8.98 -7.70
C LYS A 100 -21.50 9.49 -6.39
N ASP A 101 -20.93 9.03 -5.30
CA ASP A 101 -21.29 9.37 -3.93
C ASP A 101 -20.11 10.04 -3.25
N SER A 102 -20.39 10.72 -2.15
CA SER A 102 -19.40 11.36 -1.29
C SER A 102 -19.07 10.42 -0.12
N LEU A 103 -17.80 10.06 0.02
CA LEU A 103 -17.30 9.17 1.06
C LEU A 103 -16.29 9.91 1.92
N SER A 104 -16.52 9.96 3.22
CA SER A 104 -15.55 10.49 4.19
C SER A 104 -14.68 9.37 4.73
N VAL A 105 -13.36 9.53 4.62
CA VAL A 105 -12.39 8.50 4.96
C VAL A 105 -11.33 9.08 5.89
N SER A 106 -10.94 8.33 6.90
CA SER A 106 -9.74 8.58 7.67
C SER A 106 -8.74 7.44 7.50
N VAL A 107 -7.46 7.81 7.44
CA VAL A 107 -6.34 6.89 7.46
C VAL A 107 -5.40 7.33 8.56
N ASP A 108 -5.10 6.43 9.47
CA ASP A 108 -4.11 6.62 10.52
C ASP A 108 -2.96 5.65 10.28
N THR A 109 -1.77 6.21 10.03
CA THR A 109 -0.55 5.45 9.78
C THR A 109 0.45 5.77 10.89
N TYR A 110 1.00 4.74 11.52
CA TYR A 110 2.12 4.82 12.45
C TYR A 110 3.34 4.17 11.82
N ALA A 111 4.41 4.92 11.66
CA ALA A 111 5.65 4.48 11.06
C ALA A 111 6.82 4.66 12.03
N TRP A 112 7.66 3.64 12.20
CA TRP A 112 8.84 3.67 13.09
C TRP A 112 10.10 3.73 12.27
N PHE A 113 10.80 4.85 12.41
CA PHE A 113 12.08 5.12 11.78
C PHE A 113 13.22 4.87 12.78
N VAL A 114 14.29 4.25 12.32
CA VAL A 114 15.50 4.04 13.12
C VAL A 114 16.68 4.72 12.45
N PRO A 115 17.72 5.14 13.22
CA PRO A 115 18.92 5.75 12.67
C PRO A 115 19.52 4.88 11.56
N GLN A 116 20.08 5.53 10.53
CA GLN A 116 20.74 4.92 9.36
C GLN A 116 19.79 4.25 8.35
N ASN A 117 18.49 4.09 8.67
CA ASN A 117 17.51 3.59 7.71
C ASN A 117 16.73 4.74 7.08
N ARG A 118 16.66 4.74 5.76
CA ARG A 118 15.91 5.75 4.99
C ARG A 118 14.39 5.55 5.09
N TYR A 119 13.95 4.31 5.26
CA TYR A 119 12.55 3.90 5.32
C TYR A 119 12.18 3.43 6.72
N PRO A 120 10.90 3.46 7.10
CA PRO A 120 10.48 2.90 8.38
C PRO A 120 10.76 1.40 8.42
N VAL A 121 11.18 0.90 9.58
CA VAL A 121 11.36 -0.56 9.80
C VAL A 121 10.05 -1.26 10.11
N PHE A 122 9.09 -0.54 10.66
CA PHE A 122 7.75 -1.05 10.92
C PHE A 122 6.72 0.03 10.62
N GLU A 123 5.58 -0.40 10.09
CA GLU A 123 4.47 0.48 9.76
C GLU A 123 3.15 -0.21 10.09
N SER A 124 2.19 0.55 10.62
CA SER A 124 0.82 0.10 10.87
C SER A 124 -0.15 1.14 10.33
N GLU A 125 -1.11 0.70 9.52
CA GLU A 125 -2.11 1.56 8.92
C GLU A 125 -3.52 1.06 9.21
N THR A 126 -4.40 1.98 9.57
CA THR A 126 -5.84 1.73 9.71
C THR A 126 -6.60 2.74 8.86
N SER A 127 -7.45 2.24 7.97
CA SER A 127 -8.35 3.04 7.13
C SER A 127 -9.79 2.83 7.56
N THR A 128 -10.52 3.92 7.79
CA THR A 128 -11.90 3.92 8.27
C THR A 128 -12.79 4.74 7.34
N LEU A 129 -13.91 4.17 6.94
CA LEU A 129 -14.99 4.87 6.26
C LEU A 129 -15.98 5.39 7.31
N HIS A 130 -16.23 6.68 7.28
CA HIS A 130 -17.20 7.30 8.20
C HIS A 130 -18.61 7.25 7.60
N GLY A 131 -19.48 6.47 8.22
CA GLY A 131 -20.88 6.35 7.88
C GLY A 131 -21.74 7.35 8.66
N THR A 132 -23.01 7.45 8.29
CA THR A 132 -23.97 8.33 9.00
C THR A 132 -24.39 7.79 10.37
N GLN A 133 -24.27 6.50 10.59
CA GLN A 133 -24.66 5.83 11.84
C GLN A 133 -23.52 5.01 12.46
N VAL A 134 -22.70 4.37 11.63
CA VAL A 134 -21.60 3.49 12.05
C VAL A 134 -20.40 3.71 11.15
N ASP A 135 -19.23 3.83 11.78
CA ASP A 135 -17.96 3.81 11.10
C ASP A 135 -17.55 2.38 10.75
N THR A 136 -16.98 2.20 9.57
CA THR A 136 -16.53 0.89 9.08
C THR A 136 -15.04 0.90 8.84
N ILE A 137 -14.30 -0.02 9.48
CA ILE A 137 -12.89 -0.23 9.17
C ILE A 137 -12.80 -0.88 7.78
N LEU A 138 -12.21 -0.17 6.85
CA LEU A 138 -11.95 -0.65 5.48
C LEU A 138 -10.73 -1.56 5.43
N SER A 139 -9.67 -1.19 6.13
CA SER A 139 -8.44 -1.98 6.24
C SER A 139 -7.72 -1.70 7.53
N ALA A 140 -7.05 -2.71 8.06
CA ALA A 140 -6.07 -2.59 9.13
C ALA A 140 -4.91 -3.53 8.78
N VAL A 141 -3.73 -2.96 8.54
CA VAL A 141 -2.56 -3.71 8.06
C VAL A 141 -1.32 -3.28 8.82
N SER A 142 -0.34 -4.17 8.88
CA SER A 142 0.98 -3.86 9.44
C SER A 142 2.06 -4.45 8.55
N PHE A 143 3.16 -3.71 8.39
CA PHE A 143 4.29 -4.07 7.56
C PHE A 143 5.55 -4.04 8.41
N TYR A 144 6.39 -5.06 8.27
CA TYR A 144 7.73 -5.11 8.81
C TYR A 144 8.74 -5.14 7.67
N TYR A 145 9.71 -4.24 7.72
CA TYR A 145 10.77 -4.11 6.74
C TYR A 145 12.11 -4.38 7.44
N PRO A 146 12.64 -5.63 7.41
CA PRO A 146 13.93 -5.94 8.02
C PRO A 146 15.02 -5.02 7.47
N PRO A 147 15.92 -4.49 8.30
CA PRO A 147 17.01 -3.60 7.88
C PRO A 147 17.90 -4.19 6.79
N ASP A 148 18.13 -5.50 6.82
CA ASP A 148 18.94 -6.22 5.82
C ASP A 148 18.33 -6.19 4.42
N TYR A 149 17.04 -5.98 4.30
CA TYR A 149 16.36 -5.77 3.02
C TYR A 149 16.62 -4.39 2.43
N LEU A 150 16.99 -3.42 3.25
CA LEU A 150 17.18 -2.03 2.86
C LEU A 150 18.66 -1.68 2.65
N SER A 151 19.57 -2.50 3.14
CA SER A 151 21.03 -2.27 3.05
C SER A 151 21.64 -2.73 1.72
N GLY A 152 20.90 -3.46 0.90
CA GLY A 152 21.42 -4.05 -0.35
C GLY A 152 21.51 -3.12 -1.55
N GLU A 153 20.87 -1.95 -1.55
CA GLU A 153 20.74 -1.13 -2.76
C GLU A 153 21.11 0.35 -2.64
N SER A 154 21.55 0.86 -1.48
CA SER A 154 21.74 2.31 -1.32
C SER A 154 23.19 2.82 -1.35
N ASP A 155 24.18 1.96 -1.51
CA ASP A 155 25.60 2.38 -1.52
C ASP A 155 26.30 2.23 -2.89
N ARG A 156 25.56 2.38 -3.98
CA ARG A 156 26.20 2.67 -5.27
C ARG A 156 26.23 4.17 -5.45
N SER A 157 27.35 4.75 -5.03
CA SER A 157 27.74 6.12 -5.39
C SER A 157 27.70 6.29 -6.91
N ALA A 158 27.23 7.46 -7.35
CA ALA A 158 27.03 7.85 -8.74
C ALA A 158 28.33 8.00 -9.58
N ASP A 159 29.44 7.36 -9.19
CA ASP A 159 30.76 7.54 -9.79
C ASP A 159 31.41 6.22 -10.25
N ASP A 160 30.63 5.24 -10.68
CA ASP A 160 31.23 4.11 -11.38
C ASP A 160 30.60 3.93 -12.78
N GLU A 161 31.33 4.44 -13.77
CA GLU A 161 31.06 4.23 -15.17
C GLU A 161 31.20 2.76 -15.54
N SER A 162 30.23 2.27 -16.29
CA SER A 162 30.27 1.05 -17.09
C SER A 162 30.27 -0.28 -16.34
N ILE A 163 29.09 -0.68 -15.85
CA ILE A 163 28.58 -2.03 -16.06
C ILE A 163 27.16 -1.89 -16.60
N GLU A 164 26.97 -2.11 -17.88
CA GLU A 164 25.68 -2.49 -18.44
C GLU A 164 25.30 -3.84 -17.81
N GLU A 165 24.78 -3.83 -16.57
CA GLU A 165 23.98 -4.93 -16.09
C GLU A 165 22.73 -4.93 -16.97
N GLU A 166 22.71 -5.86 -17.90
CA GLU A 166 21.52 -6.32 -18.59
C GLU A 166 20.42 -6.43 -17.52
N ILE A 167 19.52 -5.44 -17.47
CA ILE A 167 18.31 -5.51 -16.65
C ILE A 167 17.53 -6.66 -17.26
N LEU A 168 17.77 -7.86 -16.75
CA LEU A 168 16.96 -9.02 -17.10
C LEU A 168 15.51 -8.60 -16.81
N PRO A 169 14.63 -8.68 -17.78
CA PRO A 169 13.22 -8.34 -17.57
C PRO A 169 12.77 -9.12 -16.34
N ILE A 170 12.06 -8.46 -15.42
CA ILE A 170 11.44 -9.14 -14.29
C ILE A 170 10.53 -10.18 -14.93
N GLU A 171 11.02 -11.42 -15.03
CA GLU A 171 10.25 -12.53 -15.55
C GLU A 171 9.02 -12.63 -14.65
N ASN A 172 7.87 -12.40 -15.26
CA ASN A 172 6.60 -12.55 -14.55
C ASN A 172 6.54 -13.98 -14.01
N VAL A 173 6.54 -14.14 -12.70
CA VAL A 173 6.39 -15.45 -12.05
C VAL A 173 5.09 -16.11 -12.49
N PHE A 174 4.09 -15.32 -12.85
CA PHE A 174 2.81 -15.71 -13.43
C PHE A 174 2.79 -15.41 -14.94
N THR A 175 2.52 -16.40 -15.78
CA THR A 175 2.28 -16.20 -17.21
C THR A 175 0.81 -16.13 -17.57
N GLU A 176 -0.04 -16.90 -16.88
CA GLU A 176 -1.47 -16.98 -17.14
C GLU A 176 -2.22 -17.17 -15.82
N ALA A 177 -3.38 -16.54 -15.70
CA ALA A 177 -4.32 -16.78 -14.62
C ALA A 177 -5.74 -16.76 -15.17
N GLU A 178 -6.49 -17.83 -14.94
CA GLU A 178 -7.90 -17.97 -15.32
C GLU A 178 -8.77 -18.08 -14.07
N TYR A 179 -9.92 -17.43 -14.10
CA TYR A 179 -10.89 -17.40 -13.00
C TYR A 179 -12.21 -18.00 -13.49
N LEU A 180 -12.56 -19.20 -13.05
CA LEU A 180 -13.68 -19.97 -13.58
C LEU A 180 -14.55 -20.57 -12.47
N PRO A 181 -15.89 -20.56 -12.60
CA PRO A 181 -16.66 -19.81 -13.58
C PRO A 181 -16.71 -18.29 -13.25
N ASN A 182 -17.00 -17.47 -14.24
CA ASN A 182 -17.29 -16.06 -14.02
C ASN A 182 -18.53 -15.69 -14.84
N PRO A 183 -19.71 -15.40 -14.23
CA PRO A 183 -19.97 -15.30 -12.78
C PRO A 183 -19.81 -16.61 -11.99
N VAL A 184 -19.47 -16.46 -10.70
CA VAL A 184 -19.31 -17.58 -9.76
C VAL A 184 -20.63 -17.82 -9.02
N GLU A 185 -21.10 -19.08 -8.97
CA GLU A 185 -22.31 -19.44 -8.23
C GLU A 185 -21.99 -20.13 -6.88
N SER A 186 -20.94 -20.94 -6.82
CA SER A 186 -20.59 -21.71 -5.61
C SER A 186 -19.12 -21.58 -5.22
N ASP A 187 -18.23 -22.03 -6.10
CA ASP A 187 -16.79 -22.04 -5.87
C ASP A 187 -16.04 -21.43 -7.05
N LEU A 188 -15.03 -20.62 -6.76
CA LEU A 188 -14.14 -20.05 -7.75
C LEU A 188 -12.92 -20.95 -7.91
N THR A 189 -12.67 -21.42 -9.12
CA THR A 189 -11.42 -22.10 -9.48
C THR A 189 -10.47 -21.10 -10.11
N ILE A 190 -9.29 -20.94 -9.53
CA ILE A 190 -8.21 -20.13 -10.07
C ILE A 190 -7.20 -21.12 -10.66
N LYS A 191 -7.01 -21.08 -11.99
CA LYS A 191 -5.93 -21.78 -12.68
C LYS A 191 -4.81 -20.80 -12.97
N TYR A 192 -3.58 -21.22 -12.77
CA TYR A 192 -2.41 -20.37 -13.00
C TYR A 192 -1.19 -21.19 -13.38
N LYS A 193 -0.24 -20.53 -14.02
CA LYS A 193 1.01 -21.11 -14.45
C LYS A 193 2.18 -20.32 -13.88
N LEU A 194 3.09 -21.02 -13.20
CA LEU A 194 4.33 -20.48 -12.68
C LEU A 194 5.50 -20.78 -13.66
N THR A 195 6.36 -19.80 -13.84
CA THR A 195 7.58 -19.91 -14.63
C THR A 195 8.80 -20.29 -13.80
N ARG A 196 8.68 -20.28 -12.50
CA ARG A 196 9.70 -20.68 -11.52
C ARG A 196 9.07 -20.96 -10.17
N SER A 197 9.80 -21.62 -9.27
CA SER A 197 9.38 -21.87 -7.89
C SER A 197 9.03 -20.57 -7.17
N ALA A 198 7.88 -20.55 -6.49
CA ALA A 198 7.39 -19.40 -5.75
C ALA A 198 6.46 -19.81 -4.60
N SER A 199 6.38 -18.94 -3.59
CA SER A 199 5.35 -19.03 -2.56
C SER A 199 4.08 -18.35 -3.05
N VAL A 200 2.98 -19.11 -3.17
CA VAL A 200 1.73 -18.64 -3.78
C VAL A 200 0.57 -18.67 -2.78
N TRP A 201 -0.18 -17.58 -2.75
CA TRP A 201 -1.47 -17.47 -2.05
C TRP A 201 -2.39 -16.52 -2.83
N PHE A 202 -3.68 -16.63 -2.59
CA PHE A 202 -4.68 -15.75 -3.17
C PHE A 202 -5.49 -15.06 -2.10
N THR A 203 -5.89 -13.83 -2.37
CA THR A 203 -6.80 -13.06 -1.54
C THR A 203 -8.00 -12.61 -2.37
N LEU A 204 -9.19 -12.80 -1.82
CA LEU A 204 -10.43 -12.29 -2.39
C LEU A 204 -10.83 -11.03 -1.66
N HIS A 205 -11.04 -9.96 -2.40
CA HIS A 205 -11.43 -8.66 -1.85
C HIS A 205 -12.81 -8.26 -2.38
N SER A 206 -13.59 -7.59 -1.53
CA SER A 206 -14.79 -6.90 -1.98
C SER A 206 -14.44 -5.71 -2.87
N SER A 207 -15.43 -5.16 -3.57
CA SER A 207 -15.29 -3.90 -4.33
C SER A 207 -14.85 -2.70 -3.46
N ALA A 208 -15.03 -2.77 -2.14
CA ALA A 208 -14.53 -1.80 -1.16
C ALA A 208 -13.07 -2.05 -0.71
N GLY A 209 -12.41 -3.09 -1.23
CA GLY A 209 -11.03 -3.45 -0.86
C GLY A 209 -10.88 -4.27 0.42
N ILE A 210 -12.00 -4.72 1.02
CA ILE A 210 -11.97 -5.54 2.24
C ILE A 210 -11.57 -6.96 1.85
N CYS A 211 -10.52 -7.50 2.47
CA CYS A 211 -10.14 -8.90 2.29
C CYS A 211 -11.18 -9.82 2.95
N LEU A 212 -11.87 -10.58 2.13
CA LEU A 212 -12.93 -11.48 2.57
C LEU A 212 -12.42 -12.90 2.78
N ARG A 213 -11.42 -13.32 2.01
CA ARG A 213 -10.81 -14.64 2.09
C ARG A 213 -9.33 -14.58 1.73
N ARG A 214 -8.57 -15.49 2.31
CA ARG A 214 -7.17 -15.75 1.96
C ARG A 214 -6.92 -17.24 1.92
N THR A 215 -6.27 -17.71 0.86
CA THR A 215 -5.80 -19.12 0.81
C THR A 215 -4.52 -19.26 1.62
N PRO A 216 -4.24 -20.44 2.16
CA PRO A 216 -2.94 -20.74 2.73
C PRO A 216 -1.83 -20.53 1.70
N SER A 217 -0.67 -20.03 2.16
CA SER A 217 0.53 -19.97 1.33
C SER A 217 1.05 -21.38 1.05
N ARG A 218 1.49 -21.63 -0.19
CA ARG A 218 2.08 -22.90 -0.62
C ARG A 218 3.34 -22.61 -1.41
N GLU A 219 4.39 -23.36 -1.14
CA GLU A 219 5.57 -23.39 -1.99
C GLU A 219 5.29 -24.30 -3.18
N GLU A 220 5.38 -23.78 -4.37
CA GLU A 220 5.08 -24.50 -5.62
C GLU A 220 6.21 -24.27 -6.62
N ASP A 221 6.60 -25.31 -7.33
CA ASP A 221 7.64 -25.26 -8.36
C ASP A 221 7.08 -24.70 -9.68
N GLU A 222 7.92 -24.57 -10.69
CA GLU A 222 7.47 -24.26 -12.05
C GLU A 222 6.43 -25.28 -12.52
N GLY A 223 5.28 -24.79 -13.01
CA GLY A 223 4.19 -25.67 -13.43
C GLY A 223 2.83 -25.01 -13.53
N GLU A 224 1.82 -25.83 -13.85
CA GLU A 224 0.42 -25.42 -13.91
C GLU A 224 -0.32 -25.91 -12.69
N TYR A 225 -1.09 -25.01 -12.09
CA TYR A 225 -1.77 -25.26 -10.82
C TYR A 225 -3.23 -24.83 -10.87
N SER A 226 -3.97 -25.33 -9.91
CA SER A 226 -5.37 -24.95 -9.73
C SER A 226 -5.69 -24.89 -8.24
N VAL A 227 -6.33 -23.81 -7.82
CA VAL A 227 -6.81 -23.64 -6.44
C VAL A 227 -8.31 -23.35 -6.45
N LEU A 228 -9.02 -23.98 -5.52
CA LEU A 228 -10.45 -23.75 -5.29
C LEU A 228 -10.62 -22.75 -4.14
N VAL A 229 -11.39 -21.70 -4.38
CA VAL A 229 -11.75 -20.69 -3.39
C VAL A 229 -13.26 -20.78 -3.14
N PRO A 230 -13.69 -21.28 -1.95
CA PRO A 230 -15.12 -21.35 -1.66
C PRO A 230 -15.74 -19.96 -1.60
N MET A 231 -16.85 -19.75 -2.30
CA MET A 231 -17.58 -18.48 -2.32
C MET A 231 -18.83 -18.50 -1.43
N SER A 232 -19.09 -19.62 -0.76
CA SER A 232 -20.23 -19.80 0.15
C SER A 232 -20.23 -18.74 1.26
N GLY A 233 -21.40 -18.18 1.58
CA GLY A 233 -21.57 -17.15 2.62
C GLY A 233 -21.18 -15.74 2.20
N LEU A 234 -20.80 -15.51 0.94
CA LEU A 234 -20.64 -14.19 0.36
C LEU A 234 -21.98 -13.72 -0.26
N MET A 235 -22.27 -12.43 -0.15
CA MET A 235 -23.45 -11.84 -0.82
C MET A 235 -23.18 -11.71 -2.31
N PRO A 236 -24.21 -11.76 -3.18
CA PRO A 236 -24.03 -11.47 -4.58
C PRO A 236 -23.37 -10.08 -4.78
N GLY A 237 -22.30 -10.03 -5.58
CA GLY A 237 -21.54 -8.80 -5.77
C GLY A 237 -20.34 -8.96 -6.71
N VAL A 238 -19.53 -7.91 -6.76
CA VAL A 238 -18.24 -7.89 -7.47
C VAL A 238 -17.13 -8.02 -6.43
N TYR A 239 -16.21 -8.92 -6.67
CA TYR A 239 -15.11 -9.28 -5.80
C TYR A 239 -13.76 -9.18 -6.53
#